data_cf4a4039f259819063caea369c759e0b
#
_entry.id   cf4a4039f259819063caea369c759e0b
#
_cell.length_a   1.000
_cell.length_b   1.000
_cell.length_c   1.000
_cell.angle_alpha   90.00
_cell.angle_beta   90.00
_cell.angle_gamma   90.00
#
_symmetry.space_group_name_H-M   'P 1'
#
loop_
_entity.id
_entity.type
_entity.pdbx_description
1 polymer ?
#
loop_
_entity_poly.entity_id
_entity_poly.type
_entity_poly.pdbx_seq_one_letter_code
_entity_poly.pdbx_strand_id
1 'polypeptide(L)'
;LFRQDSTVVYQNSVNPYLWNAGLEVTKTYPLKIADNQGGFIETEWIRDSSDMDQRCLIKIQITSRELITTGVKSSFLCETKQGDEWIADNVDYIKEENQITLKILDIAGNLSKTSL
;
A
#
# COMPACT_ATOMS: atom_id res chain seq x y z
N LEU A 1 16.10 -20.27 -23.44
CA LEU A 1 16.06 -20.18 -23.06
C LEU A 1 15.64 -20.11 -22.83
N PHE A 2 15.65 -20.21 -22.88
CA PHE A 2 15.43 -20.16 -22.34
C PHE A 2 15.07 -19.92 -21.69
N ARG A 3 15.22 -19.85 -21.63
CA ARG A 3 15.03 -19.63 -20.88
C ARG A 3 14.45 -19.23 -20.39
N GLN A 4 14.27 -19.21 -20.28
CA GLN A 4 13.93 -18.74 -19.68
C GLN A 4 13.38 -18.60 -18.99
N ASP A 5 12.80 -18.94 -19.16
CA ASP A 5 12.26 -18.98 -18.36
C ASP A 5 12.44 -18.49 -17.19
N SER A 6 12.54 -18.75 -16.67
CA SER A 6 13.32 -18.19 -15.59
C SER A 6 13.14 -16.70 -15.39
N THR A 7 12.81 -15.99 -16.38
CA THR A 7 12.56 -14.57 -16.29
C THR A 7 11.45 -14.22 -15.30
N VAL A 8 10.51 -15.12 -15.12
CA VAL A 8 9.41 -14.89 -14.18
C VAL A 8 9.94 -14.68 -12.75
N VAL A 9 10.99 -15.41 -12.41
CA VAL A 9 11.56 -15.33 -11.06
C VAL A 9 12.12 -13.94 -10.76
N TYR A 10 12.69 -13.28 -11.76
CA TYR A 10 13.33 -11.98 -11.57
C TYR A 10 12.38 -10.81 -11.52
N GLN A 11 11.14 -11.04 -11.92
CA GLN A 11 10.15 -9.97 -11.96
C GLN A 11 9.56 -9.67 -10.60
N ASN A 12 9.68 -10.62 -9.67
CA ASN A 12 9.15 -10.44 -8.34
C ASN A 12 10.28 -10.00 -7.41
N SER A 13 10.56 -8.71 -7.40
CA SER A 13 11.54 -8.15 -6.48
C SER A 13 10.99 -8.02 -5.07
N VAL A 14 9.67 -8.18 -4.89
CA VAL A 14 9.03 -8.05 -3.59
C VAL A 14 8.21 -9.30 -3.29
N ASN A 15 7.87 -9.49 -2.02
CA ASN A 15 7.10 -10.64 -1.59
C ASN A 15 5.70 -10.61 -2.20
N PRO A 16 5.26 -11.68 -2.89
CA PRO A 16 3.97 -11.68 -3.56
C PRO A 16 2.78 -11.66 -2.60
N TYR A 17 2.91 -12.22 -1.42
CA TYR A 17 1.80 -12.20 -0.45
C TYR A 17 1.61 -10.80 0.12
N LEU A 18 2.70 -10.11 0.44
CA LEU A 18 2.63 -8.71 0.88
C LEU A 18 2.07 -7.82 -0.23
N TRP A 19 2.50 -8.04 -1.46
CA TRP A 19 2.01 -7.27 -2.60
C TRP A 19 0.50 -7.46 -2.79
N ASN A 20 0.04 -8.71 -2.82
CA ASN A 20 -1.37 -9.00 -3.01
C ASN A 20 -2.21 -8.49 -1.83
N ALA A 21 -1.68 -8.57 -0.62
CA ALA A 21 -2.35 -8.02 0.55
C ALA A 21 -2.48 -6.50 0.45
N GLY A 22 -1.45 -5.82 -0.03
CA GLY A 22 -1.50 -4.37 -0.25
C GLY A 22 -2.57 -3.99 -1.24
N LEU A 23 -2.69 -4.73 -2.34
CA LEU A 23 -3.76 -4.51 -3.32
C LEU A 23 -5.13 -4.76 -2.71
N GLU A 24 -5.26 -5.78 -1.87
CA GLU A 24 -6.53 -6.10 -1.23
C GLU A 24 -6.97 -4.98 -0.29
N VAL A 25 -6.06 -4.43 0.49
CA VAL A 25 -6.37 -3.35 1.43
C VAL A 25 -6.82 -2.08 0.71
N THR A 26 -6.29 -1.84 -0.48
CA THR A 26 -6.57 -0.62 -1.25
C THR A 26 -7.59 -0.80 -2.36
N LYS A 27 -8.20 -1.99 -2.48
CA LYS A 27 -9.03 -2.33 -3.66
C LYS A 27 -10.26 -1.47 -3.83
N THR A 28 -10.76 -0.85 -2.76
CA THR A 28 -11.95 0.01 -2.83
C THR A 28 -11.63 1.44 -3.24
N TYR A 29 -10.36 1.76 -3.39
CA TYR A 29 -9.93 3.11 -3.74
C TYR A 29 -9.30 3.12 -5.13
N PRO A 30 -9.51 4.19 -5.91
CA PRO A 30 -8.77 4.33 -7.16
C PRO A 30 -7.27 4.41 -6.88
N LEU A 31 -6.48 3.70 -7.66
CA LEU A 31 -5.04 3.69 -7.51
C LEU A 31 -4.40 4.66 -8.49
N LYS A 32 -3.46 5.44 -8.00
CA LYS A 32 -2.61 6.30 -8.82
C LYS A 32 -1.40 5.52 -9.31
N ILE A 33 -0.82 4.70 -8.45
CA ILE A 33 0.39 3.90 -8.74
C ILE A 33 0.19 2.50 -8.22
N ALA A 34 0.53 1.51 -9.05
CA ALA A 34 0.62 0.11 -8.64
C ALA A 34 1.80 -0.51 -9.38
N ASP A 35 2.98 -0.38 -8.79
CA ASP A 35 4.24 -0.85 -9.38
C ASP A 35 4.72 -2.06 -8.59
N ASN A 36 4.47 -3.26 -9.13
CA ASN A 36 4.81 -4.47 -8.38
C ASN A 36 6.32 -4.78 -8.41
N GLN A 37 7.08 -4.23 -9.33
CA GLN A 37 8.52 -4.42 -9.33
C GLN A 37 9.21 -3.57 -8.27
N GLY A 38 8.77 -2.33 -8.13
CA GLY A 38 9.26 -1.45 -7.08
C GLY A 38 8.58 -1.65 -5.74
N GLY A 39 7.47 -2.38 -5.72
CA GLY A 39 6.72 -2.62 -4.49
C GLY A 39 5.90 -1.41 -4.03
N PHE A 40 5.47 -0.57 -4.94
CA PHE A 40 4.78 0.67 -4.61
C PHE A 40 3.31 0.64 -4.95
N ILE A 41 2.48 1.03 -3.99
CA ILE A 41 1.06 1.27 -4.21
C ILE A 41 0.75 2.66 -3.64
N GLU A 42 0.06 3.48 -4.43
CA GLU A 42 -0.39 4.79 -3.97
C GLU A 42 -1.80 5.01 -4.47
N THR A 43 -2.71 5.42 -3.57
CA THR A 43 -4.08 5.74 -3.97
C THR A 43 -4.16 7.16 -4.51
N GLU A 44 -5.24 7.45 -5.22
CA GLU A 44 -5.64 8.83 -5.47
C GLU A 44 -6.10 9.45 -4.15
N TRP A 45 -6.35 10.75 -4.16
CA TRP A 45 -6.90 11.44 -3.01
C TRP A 45 -8.28 10.87 -2.68
N ILE A 46 -8.48 10.57 -1.40
CA ILE A 46 -9.72 10.02 -0.87
C ILE A 46 -10.38 11.11 -0.04
N ARG A 47 -11.67 11.36 -0.31
CA ARG A 47 -12.47 12.30 0.46
C ARG A 47 -13.63 11.58 1.10
N ASP A 48 -13.92 11.95 2.34
CA ASP A 48 -15.11 11.48 3.05
C ASP A 48 -16.24 12.47 2.77
N SER A 49 -17.43 11.96 2.52
CA SER A 49 -18.61 12.83 2.31
C SER A 49 -18.94 13.68 3.54
N SER A 50 -18.47 13.27 4.72
CA SER A 50 -18.69 14.05 5.95
C SER A 50 -17.75 15.23 6.08
N ASP A 51 -16.63 15.25 5.34
CA ASP A 51 -15.66 16.35 5.38
C ASP A 51 -14.98 16.49 4.01
N MET A 52 -15.59 17.28 3.15
CA MET A 52 -15.06 17.49 1.79
C MET A 52 -13.88 18.45 1.76
N ASP A 53 -13.57 19.10 2.88
CA ASP A 53 -12.42 20.00 2.99
C ASP A 53 -11.17 19.28 3.45
N GLN A 54 -11.23 17.97 3.64
CA GLN A 54 -10.08 17.14 3.94
C GLN A 54 -9.95 16.06 2.87
N ARG A 55 -8.73 15.76 2.47
CA ARG A 55 -8.44 14.66 1.57
C ARG A 55 -7.22 13.92 2.08
N CYS A 56 -7.23 12.60 1.90
CA CYS A 56 -6.15 11.74 2.37
C CYS A 56 -5.74 10.77 1.28
N LEU A 57 -4.52 10.25 1.37
CA LEU A 57 -4.09 9.18 0.49
C LEU A 57 -3.28 8.17 1.28
N ILE A 58 -3.22 6.96 0.74
CA ILE A 58 -2.47 5.84 1.31
C ILE A 58 -1.31 5.54 0.37
N LYS A 59 -0.11 5.40 0.95
CA LYS A 59 1.05 4.88 0.25
C LYS A 59 1.50 3.62 0.94
N ILE A 60 1.78 2.59 0.15
CA ILE A 60 2.29 1.32 0.67
C ILE A 60 3.57 1.02 -0.08
N GLN A 61 4.61 0.67 0.65
CA GLN A 61 5.85 0.21 0.06
C GLN A 61 6.20 -1.15 0.62
N ILE A 62 6.33 -2.13 -0.27
CA ILE A 62 6.82 -3.46 0.08
C ILE A 62 8.32 -3.42 -0.13
N THR A 63 9.08 -3.70 0.92
CA THR A 63 10.53 -3.53 0.92
C THR A 63 11.29 -4.85 0.96
N SER A 64 10.58 -5.99 1.05
CA SER A 64 11.22 -7.28 1.26
C SER A 64 10.72 -8.31 0.27
N ARG A 65 11.61 -9.22 -0.11
CA ARG A 65 11.26 -10.42 -0.85
C ARG A 65 10.65 -11.49 0.05
N GLU A 66 10.91 -11.38 1.35
CA GLU A 66 10.46 -12.35 2.32
C GLU A 66 9.22 -11.86 3.04
N LEU A 67 8.40 -12.80 3.51
CA LEU A 67 7.22 -12.48 4.30
C LEU A 67 7.65 -12.22 5.74
N ILE A 68 8.03 -10.98 6.00
CA ILE A 68 8.47 -10.55 7.34
C ILE A 68 7.70 -9.30 7.75
N THR A 69 7.57 -9.09 9.06
CA THR A 69 6.76 -7.99 9.60
C THR A 69 7.31 -6.61 9.24
N THR A 70 8.61 -6.51 9.01
CA THR A 70 9.24 -5.25 8.62
C THR A 70 9.29 -5.03 7.11
N GLY A 71 8.70 -5.95 6.35
CA GLY A 71 8.75 -5.91 4.88
C GLY A 71 7.73 -4.99 4.24
N VAL A 72 6.95 -4.26 5.00
CA VAL A 72 5.95 -3.34 4.48
C VAL A 72 5.95 -2.05 5.30
N LYS A 73 5.85 -0.93 4.58
CA LYS A 73 5.74 0.39 5.20
C LYS A 73 4.49 1.06 4.66
N SER A 74 3.65 1.56 5.56
CA SER A 74 2.43 2.26 5.21
C SER A 74 2.54 3.72 5.61
N SER A 75 2.04 4.60 4.74
CA SER A 75 1.98 6.04 5.00
C SER A 75 0.55 6.52 4.76
N PHE A 76 0.08 7.38 5.63
CA PHE A 76 -1.24 7.99 5.54
C PHE A 76 -1.04 9.49 5.60
N LEU A 77 -1.37 10.19 4.51
CA LEU A 77 -1.10 11.60 4.35
C LEU A 77 -2.40 12.32 4.08
N CYS A 78 -2.63 13.42 4.78
CA CYS A 78 -3.84 14.21 4.61
C CYS A 78 -3.53 15.68 4.36
N GLU A 79 -4.45 16.32 3.65
CA GLU A 79 -4.42 17.77 3.42
C GLU A 79 -5.79 18.34 3.76
N THR A 80 -5.78 19.57 4.25
CA THR A 80 -7.00 20.31 4.55
C THR A 80 -7.08 21.55 3.66
N LYS A 81 -8.26 21.82 3.14
CA LYS A 81 -8.47 22.96 2.28
C LYS A 81 -8.60 24.24 3.09
N GLN A 82 -7.82 25.25 2.71
CA GLN A 82 -7.88 26.57 3.31
C GLN A 82 -8.02 27.58 2.17
N GLY A 83 -9.20 28.17 2.03
CA GLY A 83 -9.51 28.99 0.86
C GLY A 83 -9.50 28.12 -0.39
N ASP A 84 -8.66 28.47 -1.35
CA ASP A 84 -8.54 27.71 -2.60
C ASP A 84 -7.32 26.78 -2.59
N GLU A 85 -6.62 26.66 -1.47
CA GLU A 85 -5.38 25.88 -1.39
C GLU A 85 -5.55 24.66 -0.52
N TRP A 86 -4.86 23.58 -0.90
CA TRP A 86 -4.74 22.37 -0.10
C TRP A 86 -3.42 22.44 0.65
N ILE A 87 -3.49 22.29 1.97
CA ILE A 87 -2.33 22.42 2.85
C ILE A 87 -2.15 21.12 3.60
N ALA A 88 -0.92 20.59 3.58
CA ALA A 88 -0.59 19.36 4.29
C ALA A 88 -0.91 19.50 5.78
N ASP A 89 -1.57 18.50 6.33
CA ASP A 89 -1.84 18.47 7.75
C ASP A 89 -0.54 18.28 8.51
N ASN A 90 -0.36 19.08 9.56
CA ASN A 90 0.79 18.98 10.42
C ASN A 90 0.48 18.04 11.59
N VAL A 91 -0.05 16.87 11.25
CA VAL A 91 -0.48 15.85 12.21
C VAL A 91 0.14 14.54 11.79
N ASP A 92 0.43 13.74 12.78
CA ASP A 92 0.97 12.42 12.66
C ASP A 92 -0.17 11.42 12.64
N TYR A 93 -0.19 10.53 11.64
CA TYR A 93 -1.24 9.52 11.47
C TYR A 93 -0.71 8.11 11.77
N ILE A 94 0.15 7.98 12.76
CA ILE A 94 0.79 6.71 13.13
C ILE A 94 -0.26 5.61 13.40
N LYS A 95 -1.36 5.96 14.05
CA LYS A 95 -2.40 4.98 14.36
C LYS A 95 -2.99 4.39 13.09
N GLU A 96 -3.33 5.24 12.14
CA GLU A 96 -3.89 4.83 10.85
C GLU A 96 -2.87 4.01 10.07
N GLU A 97 -1.62 4.45 10.06
CA GLU A 97 -0.54 3.74 9.36
C GLU A 97 -0.34 2.34 9.95
N ASN A 98 -0.34 2.23 11.26
CA ASN A 98 -0.19 0.94 11.92
C ASN A 98 -1.37 0.01 11.62
N GLN A 99 -2.58 0.54 11.57
CA GLN A 99 -3.76 -0.26 11.24
C GLN A 99 -3.66 -0.82 9.82
N ILE A 100 -3.20 -0.01 8.87
CA ILE A 100 -3.00 -0.45 7.48
C ILE A 100 -1.94 -1.55 7.43
N THR A 101 -0.81 -1.34 8.09
CA THR A 101 0.28 -2.31 8.12
C THR A 101 -0.17 -3.64 8.72
N LEU A 102 -0.86 -3.61 9.86
CA LEU A 102 -1.34 -4.82 10.52
C LEU A 102 -2.34 -5.57 9.65
N LYS A 103 -3.21 -4.85 8.95
CA LYS A 103 -4.16 -5.47 8.03
C LYS A 103 -3.45 -6.18 6.89
N ILE A 104 -2.44 -5.52 6.32
CA ILE A 104 -1.64 -6.12 5.23
C ILE A 104 -0.96 -7.38 5.72
N LEU A 105 -0.32 -7.33 6.89
CA LEU A 105 0.38 -8.50 7.44
C LEU A 105 -0.57 -9.65 7.72
N ASP A 106 -1.76 -9.36 8.24
CA ASP A 106 -2.77 -10.38 8.52
C ASP A 106 -3.21 -11.07 7.22
N ILE A 107 -3.55 -10.29 6.21
CA ILE A 107 -3.99 -10.84 4.92
C ILE A 107 -2.84 -11.64 4.28
N ALA A 108 -1.63 -11.10 4.29
CA ALA A 108 -0.48 -11.76 3.69
C ALA A 108 -0.20 -13.10 4.37
N GLY A 109 -0.29 -13.14 5.70
CA GLY A 109 -0.12 -14.39 6.45
C GLY A 109 -1.17 -15.42 6.07
N ASN A 110 -2.42 -15.02 5.93
CA ASN A 110 -3.49 -15.92 5.52
C ASN A 110 -3.30 -16.43 4.09
N LEU A 111 -2.91 -15.55 3.17
CA LEU A 111 -2.63 -15.95 1.79
C LEU A 111 -1.51 -16.96 1.71
N SER A 112 -0.47 -16.81 2.51
CA SER A 112 0.66 -17.74 2.49
C SER A 112 0.25 -19.14 2.97
N LYS A 113 -0.71 -19.22 3.89
CA LYS A 113 -1.20 -20.51 4.38
C LYS A 113 -2.06 -21.23 3.35
N THR A 114 -2.84 -20.48 2.58
CA THR A 114 -3.77 -21.07 1.61
C THR A 114 -3.08 -21.47 0.31
N SER A 115 -1.84 -21.04 0.08
CA SER A 115 -1.11 -21.36 -1.13
C SER A 115 -0.35 -22.70 -1.06
N LEU A 116 -0.42 -23.40 0.06
CA LEU A 116 0.26 -24.70 0.24
C LEU A 116 -0.52 -25.87 -0.36
#